data_b6aad443281128f50593adc7aa5f9feb
#
_entry.id   b6aad443281128f50593adc7aa5f9feb
#
_cell.length_a   1.000
_cell.length_b   1.000
_cell.length_c   1.000
_cell.angle_alpha   90.00
_cell.angle_beta   90.00
_cell.angle_gamma   90.00
#
_symmetry.space_group_name_H-M   'P 1'
#
loop_
_entity.id
_entity.type
_entity.pdbx_description
1 polymer ?
#
loop_
_entity_poly.entity_id
_entity_poly.type
_entity_poly.pdbx_seq_one_letter_code
_entity_poly.pdbx_strand_id
1 'polypeptide(L)'
;MAIVPKFKVIEGWEKLPKGYVHKDVDGVATDSQDRVYLMTRQDARVIVYDRDGNFVRSWGEEIFTPRTHGIAIGPDDFVYTVDDGDHTVRKFTPEGKQL
;
A
#
# COMPACT_ATOMS: atom_id res chain seq x y z
N MET A 1 7.27 -24.36 -26.24
CA MET A 1 7.76 -22.96 -26.17
C MET A 1 7.15 -22.27 -24.96
N ALA A 2 8.02 -21.68 -24.15
CA ALA A 2 7.54 -20.93 -22.98
C ALA A 2 6.99 -19.57 -23.43
N ILE A 3 5.83 -19.17 -22.88
CA ILE A 3 5.27 -17.85 -23.10
C ILE A 3 5.77 -16.95 -21.95
N VAL A 4 6.49 -15.91 -22.29
CA VAL A 4 6.96 -14.92 -21.32
C VAL A 4 5.95 -13.78 -21.33
N PRO A 5 5.32 -13.49 -20.17
CA PRO A 5 4.41 -12.34 -20.08
C PRO A 5 5.16 -11.05 -20.39
N LYS A 6 4.50 -10.14 -21.07
CA LYS A 6 5.02 -8.81 -21.33
C LYS A 6 4.26 -7.82 -20.46
N PHE A 7 5.00 -6.94 -19.81
CA PHE A 7 4.44 -5.93 -18.94
C PHE A 7 4.75 -4.55 -19.51
N LYS A 8 3.84 -3.63 -19.29
CA LYS A 8 3.97 -2.24 -19.70
C LYS A 8 3.67 -1.34 -18.52
N VAL A 9 4.50 -0.34 -18.31
CA VAL A 9 4.23 0.70 -17.30
C VAL A 9 3.09 1.58 -17.80
N ILE A 10 2.06 1.74 -16.96
CA ILE A 10 0.97 2.68 -17.24
C ILE A 10 1.33 3.99 -16.55
N GLU A 11 1.92 4.91 -17.31
CA GLU A 11 2.30 6.21 -16.80
C GLU A 11 1.07 7.02 -16.43
N GLY A 12 1.17 7.74 -15.28
CA GLY A 12 0.08 8.58 -14.82
C GLY A 12 -1.13 7.83 -14.29
N TRP A 13 -1.00 6.52 -14.04
CA TRP A 13 -2.10 5.74 -13.46
C TRP A 13 -2.50 6.26 -12.09
N GLU A 14 -1.52 6.54 -11.26
CA GLU A 14 -1.73 6.97 -9.89
C GLU A 14 -2.11 8.46 -9.85
N LYS A 15 -3.25 8.75 -9.24
CA LYS A 15 -3.70 10.13 -9.02
C LYS A 15 -3.41 10.51 -7.57
N LEU A 16 -2.16 10.85 -7.31
CA LEU A 16 -1.68 11.21 -5.99
C LEU A 16 -2.23 12.57 -5.57
N PRO A 17 -2.81 12.69 -4.36
CA PRO A 17 -3.32 13.97 -3.89
C PRO A 17 -2.22 15.02 -3.79
N LYS A 18 -2.62 16.29 -3.91
CA LYS A 18 -1.70 17.42 -3.76
C LYS A 18 -1.03 17.38 -2.38
N GLY A 19 0.28 17.58 -2.37
CA GLY A 19 1.08 17.54 -1.14
C GLY A 19 1.61 16.16 -0.78
N TYR A 20 1.16 15.10 -1.44
CA TYR A 20 1.73 13.77 -1.25
C TYR A 20 2.95 13.61 -2.14
N VAL A 21 4.01 13.02 -1.60
CA VAL A 21 5.24 12.77 -2.32
C VAL A 21 5.69 11.34 -2.05
N HIS A 22 6.07 10.61 -3.09
CA HIS A 22 6.72 9.32 -2.92
C HIS A 22 8.23 9.50 -2.89
N LYS A 23 8.85 8.99 -1.84
CA LYS A 23 10.30 8.89 -1.77
C LYS A 23 10.73 7.43 -1.87
N ASP A 24 10.18 6.60 -1.02
CA ASP A 24 10.45 5.16 -1.00
C ASP A 24 9.11 4.43 -0.90
N VAL A 25 8.74 3.72 -1.94
CA VAL A 25 7.60 2.81 -1.94
C VAL A 25 8.14 1.43 -1.64
N ASP A 26 7.71 0.83 -0.54
CA ASP A 26 8.28 -0.41 -0.05
C ASP A 26 7.34 -1.62 -0.13
N GLY A 27 6.12 -1.41 -0.59
CA GLY A 27 5.20 -2.51 -0.76
C GLY A 27 3.92 -2.12 -1.49
N VAL A 28 3.33 -3.10 -2.16
CA VAL A 28 2.05 -2.95 -2.84
C VAL A 28 1.26 -4.25 -2.68
N ALA A 29 -0.03 -4.15 -2.46
CA ALA A 29 -0.94 -5.29 -2.38
C ALA A 29 -2.32 -4.88 -2.90
N THR A 30 -3.12 -5.87 -3.27
CA THR A 30 -4.48 -5.63 -3.76
C THR A 30 -5.50 -6.41 -2.93
N ASP A 31 -6.71 -5.87 -2.79
CA ASP A 31 -7.81 -6.56 -2.13
C ASP A 31 -8.78 -7.19 -3.13
N SER A 32 -9.84 -7.82 -2.62
CA SER A 32 -10.83 -8.53 -3.45
C SER A 32 -11.65 -7.61 -4.34
N GLN A 33 -11.62 -6.31 -4.13
CA GLN A 33 -12.31 -5.31 -4.94
C GLN A 33 -11.36 -4.57 -5.89
N ASP A 34 -10.17 -5.14 -6.12
CA ASP A 34 -9.12 -4.54 -6.97
C ASP A 34 -8.64 -3.17 -6.49
N ARG A 35 -8.81 -2.85 -5.21
CA ARG A 35 -8.19 -1.67 -4.63
C ARG A 35 -6.71 -1.95 -4.41
N VAL A 36 -5.88 -0.95 -4.66
CA VAL A 36 -4.43 -1.05 -4.58
C VAL A 36 -3.95 -0.32 -3.32
N TYR A 37 -3.24 -1.04 -2.47
CA TYR A 37 -2.68 -0.53 -1.22
C TYR A 37 -1.19 -0.35 -1.40
N LEU A 38 -0.72 0.88 -1.27
CA LEU A 38 0.66 1.25 -1.45
C LEU A 38 1.24 1.67 -0.10
N MET A 39 2.33 1.04 0.32
CA MET A 39 3.01 1.41 1.56
C MET A 39 4.24 2.25 1.25
N THR A 40 4.37 3.39 1.94
CA THR A 40 5.46 4.32 1.70
C THR A 40 6.22 4.60 2.98
N ARG A 41 7.51 4.93 2.83
CA ARG A 41 8.38 5.36 3.94
C ARG A 41 8.35 6.86 4.15
N GLN A 42 8.13 7.62 3.08
CA GLN A 42 7.93 9.05 3.20
C GLN A 42 6.56 9.28 3.83
N ASP A 43 6.53 9.92 4.98
CA ASP A 43 5.34 10.09 5.80
C ASP A 43 4.70 8.76 6.23
N ALA A 44 5.43 7.67 6.14
CA ALA A 44 5.15 6.32 6.62
C ALA A 44 3.64 6.01 6.72
N ARG A 45 3.02 5.79 5.57
CA ARG A 45 1.56 5.59 5.48
C ARG A 45 1.18 4.53 4.46
N VAL A 46 -0.07 4.09 4.53
CA VAL A 46 -0.71 3.32 3.48
C VAL A 46 -1.60 4.25 2.67
N ILE A 47 -1.47 4.19 1.36
CA ILE A 47 -2.32 4.94 0.43
C ILE A 47 -3.13 3.92 -0.35
N VAL A 48 -4.44 4.15 -0.45
CA VAL A 48 -5.36 3.23 -1.13
C VAL A 48 -5.93 3.91 -2.36
N TYR A 49 -5.82 3.21 -3.48
CA TYR A 49 -6.38 3.64 -4.77
C TYR A 49 -7.44 2.64 -5.22
N ASP A 50 -8.38 3.09 -6.05
CA ASP A 50 -9.25 2.18 -6.77
C ASP A 50 -8.52 1.60 -8.00
N ARG A 51 -9.20 0.74 -8.74
CA ARG A 51 -8.64 0.08 -9.92
C ARG A 51 -8.17 1.06 -10.99
N ASP A 52 -8.80 2.23 -11.08
CA ASP A 52 -8.49 3.26 -12.08
C ASP A 52 -7.44 4.26 -11.61
N GLY A 53 -6.85 4.03 -10.46
CA GLY A 53 -5.82 4.90 -9.89
C GLY A 53 -6.33 6.11 -9.15
N ASN A 54 -7.63 6.17 -8.90
CA ASN A 54 -8.21 7.27 -8.11
C ASN A 54 -7.92 7.06 -6.63
N PHE A 55 -7.55 8.14 -5.95
CA PHE A 55 -7.30 8.11 -4.51
C PHE A 55 -8.58 7.78 -3.75
N VAL A 56 -8.54 6.81 -2.85
CA VAL A 56 -9.66 6.41 -2.01
C VAL A 56 -9.47 6.92 -0.59
N ARG A 57 -8.33 6.58 0.04
CA ARG A 57 -8.02 7.00 1.41
C ARG A 57 -6.53 6.80 1.68
N SER A 58 -6.07 7.38 2.78
CA SER A 58 -4.77 7.05 3.35
C SER A 58 -4.87 6.95 4.87
N TRP A 59 -3.97 6.18 5.48
CA TRP A 59 -3.95 5.98 6.92
C TRP A 59 -2.58 5.52 7.41
N GLY A 60 -2.37 5.60 8.71
CA GLY A 60 -1.22 5.01 9.37
C GLY A 60 -0.08 5.97 9.72
N GLU A 61 -0.17 7.27 9.40
CA GLU A 61 0.91 8.23 9.65
C GLU A 61 1.34 8.28 11.11
N GLU A 62 0.44 7.97 12.04
CA GLU A 62 0.72 8.02 13.48
C GLU A 62 1.15 6.67 14.04
N ILE A 63 1.15 5.62 13.22
CA ILE A 63 1.38 4.24 13.66
C ILE A 63 2.76 3.77 13.22
N PHE A 64 3.16 4.02 11.99
CA PHE A 64 4.34 3.42 11.38
C PHE A 64 5.61 4.23 11.67
N THR A 65 6.73 3.49 11.76
CA THR A 65 8.06 4.12 11.79
C THR A 65 8.52 4.39 10.34
N PRO A 66 9.57 5.20 10.14
CA PRO A 66 10.12 5.41 8.79
C PRO A 66 10.76 4.16 8.18
N ARG A 67 10.75 3.04 8.87
CA ARG A 67 11.32 1.78 8.41
C ARG A 67 10.28 0.74 8.06
N THR A 68 9.08 1.16 7.69
CA THR A 68 8.07 0.23 7.13
C THR A 68 8.69 -0.57 5.99
N HIS A 69 8.34 -1.83 5.86
CA HIS A 69 9.03 -2.72 4.92
C HIS A 69 8.10 -3.50 3.99
N GLY A 70 6.90 -3.82 4.40
CA GLY A 70 6.04 -4.62 3.55
C GLY A 70 4.58 -4.56 3.94
N ILE A 71 3.73 -4.93 2.99
CA ILE A 71 2.29 -5.00 3.14
C ILE A 71 1.77 -6.25 2.42
N ALA A 72 0.81 -6.93 3.04
CA ALA A 72 0.12 -8.06 2.44
C ALA A 72 -1.36 -7.98 2.78
N ILE A 73 -2.20 -8.51 1.91
CA ILE A 73 -3.64 -8.54 2.12
C ILE A 73 -4.10 -10.00 2.05
N GLY A 74 -4.81 -10.43 3.09
CA GLY A 74 -5.34 -11.78 3.16
C GLY A 74 -6.61 -11.97 2.34
N PRO A 75 -7.10 -13.21 2.21
CA PRO A 75 -8.30 -13.50 1.43
C PRO A 75 -9.58 -12.89 2.01
N ASP A 76 -9.54 -12.45 3.25
CA ASP A 76 -10.63 -11.76 3.95
C ASP A 76 -10.48 -10.22 3.87
N ASP A 77 -9.55 -9.72 3.06
CA ASP A 77 -9.23 -8.31 2.87
C ASP A 77 -8.61 -7.61 4.10
N PHE A 78 -8.27 -8.35 5.16
CA PHE A 78 -7.48 -7.75 6.23
C PHE A 78 -6.06 -7.45 5.74
N VAL A 79 -5.52 -6.36 6.26
CA VAL A 79 -4.22 -5.83 5.83
C VAL A 79 -3.18 -6.13 6.89
N TYR A 80 -2.06 -6.69 6.48
CA TYR A 80 -0.93 -7.00 7.36
C TYR A 80 0.27 -6.16 6.94
N THR A 81 0.90 -5.49 7.91
CA THR A 81 2.07 -4.66 7.66
C THR A 81 3.25 -5.13 8.48
N VAL A 82 4.43 -4.98 7.90
CA VAL A 82 5.70 -5.29 8.57
C VAL A 82 6.48 -3.99 8.71
N ASP A 83 7.00 -3.75 9.92
CA ASP A 83 7.77 -2.56 10.24
C ASP A 83 9.01 -2.99 11.02
N ASP A 84 10.19 -2.83 10.44
CA ASP A 84 11.42 -3.25 11.11
C ASP A 84 11.99 -2.17 12.04
N GLY A 85 11.41 -0.98 12.04
CA GLY A 85 11.80 0.08 12.97
C GLY A 85 11.42 -0.22 14.41
N ASP A 86 10.31 -0.90 14.62
CA ASP A 86 9.85 -1.32 15.94
C ASP A 86 9.59 -2.83 16.02
N HIS A 87 10.04 -3.60 15.03
CA HIS A 87 9.95 -5.07 15.00
C HIS A 87 8.53 -5.60 15.13
N THR A 88 7.58 -4.99 14.41
CA THR A 88 6.16 -5.36 14.51
C THR A 88 5.59 -5.91 13.22
N VAL A 89 4.61 -6.79 13.38
CA VAL A 89 3.63 -7.13 12.36
C VAL A 89 2.28 -6.67 12.89
N ARG A 90 1.58 -5.85 12.12
CA ARG A 90 0.27 -5.32 12.54
C ARG A 90 -0.81 -5.76 11.57
N LYS A 91 -2.01 -5.91 12.11
CA LYS A 91 -3.20 -6.28 11.33
C LYS A 91 -4.20 -5.13 11.39
N PHE A 92 -4.78 -4.81 10.23
CA PHE A 92 -5.75 -3.71 10.09
C PHE A 92 -6.96 -4.15 9.28
N THR A 93 -8.06 -3.45 9.48
CA THR A 93 -9.16 -3.48 8.52
C THR A 93 -8.72 -2.72 7.25
N PRO A 94 -9.43 -2.90 6.11
CA PRO A 94 -9.13 -2.14 4.90
C PRO A 94 -9.14 -0.62 5.09
N GLU A 95 -9.92 -0.13 6.08
CA GLU A 95 -10.05 1.30 6.39
C GLU A 95 -8.94 1.81 7.32
N GLY A 96 -8.06 0.92 7.80
CA GLY A 96 -6.93 1.31 8.63
C GLY A 96 -7.18 1.24 10.13
N LYS A 97 -8.22 0.54 10.56
CA LYS A 97 -8.42 0.28 11.99
C LYS A 97 -7.53 -0.86 12.44
N GLN A 98 -6.64 -0.62 13.37
CA GLN A 98 -5.76 -1.63 13.92
C GLN A 98 -6.55 -2.63 14.78
N LEU A 99 -6.25 -3.89 14.58
CA LEU A 99 -6.88 -5.00 15.31
C LEU A 99 -5.95 -5.61 16.35
#